data_524f78f274fd5958eea52acffffa47e5
#
_entry.id   524f78f274fd5958eea52acffffa47e5
#
_cell.length_a   1.000
_cell.length_b   1.000
_cell.length_c   1.000
_cell.angle_alpha   90.00
_cell.angle_beta   90.00
_cell.angle_gamma   90.00
#
_symmetry.space_group_name_H-M   'P 1'
#
loop_
_entity.id
_entity.type
_entity.pdbx_description
1 polymer ?
#
loop_
_entity_poly.entity_id
_entity_poly.type
_entity_poly.pdbx_seq_one_letter_code
_entity_poly.pdbx_strand_id
1 'polypeptide(L)'
;MLNAHRYNEKTASISRIDFTILGNKEIKYTSALGKNTPGLLKYEFYDNTEPQKGGLIDQRMGVTSNDLECRTCGLDSNFCPGHSGHITLAQPVFHLGYFEHVISILKCVCTKCSKLLVYKNEEDIIELLKSKKGKNRLNEIKNLVKSISYCQKANYGCGNPVPKIKAEKKKATIEINIVAEYAPLNQNQNQNPTDEIDKKPIKEILTPMIVYNILKNISDRDCLILGIDPTKSRPEDMIHTEFFVPPNPVRPSVRADFMSSGPREDHLTIKLADILKANQRLAKHMESDDKNLIEYFQDHVAYLQYHVATYYDNESLKLPQSEQKGVMTKSLVSRLKGKEGRIRNNLMGNQTLWERV
;
A
#
# COMPACT_ATOMS: atom_id res chain seq x y z
N MET A 1 -38.97 -3.75 22.29
CA MET A 1 -39.72 -2.95 21.27
C MET A 1 -38.74 -2.54 20.19
N LEU A 2 -38.81 -3.18 19.03
CA LEU A 2 -38.02 -2.81 17.86
C LEU A 2 -38.50 -1.42 17.40
N ASN A 3 -37.60 -0.44 17.36
CA ASN A 3 -37.90 0.92 16.96
C ASN A 3 -38.40 0.94 15.51
N ALA A 4 -39.72 1.03 15.32
CA ALA A 4 -40.39 1.16 14.02
C ALA A 4 -39.91 2.38 13.18
N HIS A 5 -39.20 3.31 13.78
CA HIS A 5 -38.65 4.49 13.09
C HIS A 5 -37.49 4.19 12.11
N ARG A 6 -36.83 3.03 12.18
CA ARG A 6 -35.76 2.67 11.24
C ARG A 6 -36.26 2.16 9.88
N TYR A 7 -37.54 1.86 9.73
CA TYR A 7 -38.12 1.32 8.49
C TYR A 7 -38.63 2.38 7.51
N ASN A 8 -38.58 3.66 7.88
CA ASN A 8 -39.03 4.77 7.00
C ASN A 8 -37.89 5.47 6.25
N GLU A 9 -36.65 4.97 6.30
CA GLU A 9 -35.60 5.47 5.42
C GLU A 9 -35.91 5.03 3.99
N LYS A 10 -35.95 6.01 3.07
CA LYS A 10 -36.16 5.76 1.65
C LYS A 10 -35.11 4.74 1.18
N THR A 11 -35.56 3.56 0.81
CA THR A 11 -34.65 2.55 0.22
C THR A 11 -34.11 3.10 -1.09
N ALA A 12 -32.78 3.27 -1.16
CA ALA A 12 -32.10 3.65 -2.38
C ALA A 12 -31.64 2.40 -3.12
N SER A 13 -31.84 2.37 -4.45
CA SER A 13 -31.27 1.32 -5.29
C SER A 13 -29.85 1.66 -5.68
N ILE A 14 -28.92 0.70 -5.54
CA ILE A 14 -27.54 0.86 -5.98
C ILE A 14 -27.52 0.77 -7.51
N SER A 15 -27.14 1.85 -8.20
CA SER A 15 -27.04 1.89 -9.66
C SER A 15 -25.68 1.41 -10.17
N ARG A 16 -24.60 1.68 -9.41
CA ARG A 16 -23.23 1.35 -9.80
C ARG A 16 -22.32 1.26 -8.59
N ILE A 17 -21.33 0.38 -8.67
CA ILE A 17 -20.22 0.27 -7.73
C ILE A 17 -18.91 0.50 -8.49
N ASP A 18 -18.16 1.51 -8.12
CA ASP A 18 -16.83 1.80 -8.67
C ASP A 18 -15.77 1.34 -7.65
N PHE A 19 -14.80 0.54 -8.11
CA PHE A 19 -13.66 0.14 -7.29
C PHE A 19 -12.50 1.12 -7.52
N THR A 20 -12.00 1.71 -6.45
CA THR A 20 -10.89 2.66 -6.45
C THR A 20 -9.79 2.22 -5.50
N ILE A 21 -8.62 2.85 -5.58
CA ILE A 21 -7.58 2.68 -4.56
C ILE A 21 -8.02 3.48 -3.33
N LEU A 22 -8.00 2.86 -2.16
CA LEU A 22 -8.28 3.54 -0.90
C LEU A 22 -7.11 4.49 -0.59
N GLY A 23 -7.35 5.79 -0.74
CA GLY A 23 -6.35 6.84 -0.54
C GLY A 23 -6.01 7.06 0.93
N ASN A 24 -4.82 7.60 1.20
CA ASN A 24 -4.36 7.86 2.56
C ASN A 24 -5.32 8.79 3.34
N LYS A 25 -5.93 9.78 2.67
CA LYS A 25 -6.93 10.67 3.27
C LYS A 25 -8.24 9.94 3.59
N GLU A 26 -8.67 9.04 2.72
CA GLU A 26 -9.89 8.24 2.89
C GLU A 26 -9.74 7.24 4.04
N ILE A 27 -8.55 6.62 4.18
CA ILE A 27 -8.23 5.74 5.33
C ILE A 27 -8.44 6.47 6.65
N LYS A 28 -7.92 7.69 6.78
CA LYS A 28 -8.14 8.52 7.99
C LYS A 28 -9.60 8.93 8.16
N TYR A 29 -10.28 9.25 7.08
CA TYR A 29 -11.67 9.69 7.12
C TYR A 29 -12.60 8.58 7.60
N THR A 30 -12.41 7.35 7.14
CA THR A 30 -13.24 6.19 7.49
C THR A 30 -12.89 5.57 8.84
N SER A 31 -11.75 5.98 9.44
CA SER A 31 -11.26 5.40 10.69
C SER A 31 -12.09 5.79 11.90
N ALA A 32 -12.56 4.80 12.66
CA ALA A 32 -13.26 4.98 13.93
C ALA A 32 -12.37 5.55 15.06
N LEU A 33 -11.05 5.57 14.85
CA LEU A 33 -10.09 6.07 15.83
C LEU A 33 -10.00 7.61 15.85
N GLY A 34 -10.55 8.26 14.82
CA GLY A 34 -10.58 9.72 14.68
C GLY A 34 -9.55 10.23 13.65
N LYS A 35 -9.96 11.25 12.89
CA LYS A 35 -9.18 11.80 11.76
C LYS A 35 -7.86 12.47 12.17
N ASN A 36 -7.83 13.06 13.37
CA ASN A 36 -6.70 13.84 13.87
C ASN A 36 -5.78 13.04 14.81
N THR A 37 -6.01 11.74 14.93
CA THR A 37 -5.19 10.86 15.77
C THR A 37 -4.15 10.14 14.91
N PRO A 38 -3.00 9.74 15.45
CA PRO A 38 -2.03 8.90 14.77
C PRO A 38 -2.51 7.45 14.58
N GLY A 39 -3.76 7.15 14.96
CA GLY A 39 -4.36 5.83 14.88
C GLY A 39 -3.93 4.91 16.02
N LEU A 40 -3.63 3.65 15.68
CA LEU A 40 -3.16 2.67 16.65
C LEU A 40 -1.68 2.92 16.96
N LEU A 41 -1.37 2.95 18.25
CA LEU A 41 -0.01 3.16 18.75
C LEU A 41 0.52 1.98 19.56
N LYS A 42 -0.36 1.17 20.15
CA LYS A 42 0.03 0.10 21.05
C LYS A 42 -0.06 -1.24 20.35
N TYR A 43 1.00 -2.06 20.46
CA TYR A 43 1.02 -3.41 19.90
C TYR A 43 0.53 -4.48 20.88
N GLU A 44 0.41 -4.13 22.17
CA GLU A 44 -0.20 -4.98 23.18
C GLU A 44 -1.69 -5.14 22.88
N PHE A 45 -2.21 -6.35 23.10
CA PHE A 45 -3.61 -6.68 22.83
C PHE A 45 -4.51 -6.38 24.01
N TYR A 46 -4.07 -6.73 25.20
CA TYR A 46 -4.84 -6.59 26.44
C TYR A 46 -4.07 -5.81 27.49
N ASP A 47 -4.81 -5.09 28.33
CA ASP A 47 -4.37 -4.53 29.59
C ASP A 47 -5.06 -5.32 30.69
N ASN A 48 -4.30 -6.20 31.35
CA ASN A 48 -4.84 -7.29 32.18
C ASN A 48 -5.81 -8.20 31.39
N THR A 49 -7.11 -8.08 31.59
CA THR A 49 -8.15 -8.86 30.92
C THR A 49 -8.96 -8.05 29.91
N GLU A 50 -8.80 -6.73 29.92
CA GLU A 50 -9.57 -5.82 29.04
C GLU A 50 -8.83 -5.54 27.71
N PRO A 51 -9.57 -5.34 26.59
CA PRO A 51 -8.98 -4.90 25.33
C PRO A 51 -8.28 -3.55 25.47
N GLN A 52 -6.99 -3.51 25.08
CA GLN A 52 -6.16 -2.30 25.21
C GLN A 52 -6.68 -1.16 24.32
N LYS A 53 -6.99 0.00 24.96
CA LYS A 53 -7.35 1.23 24.21
C LYS A 53 -6.16 1.74 23.41
N GLY A 54 -6.37 2.00 22.09
CA GLY A 54 -5.31 2.38 21.16
C GLY A 54 -4.46 1.20 20.68
N GLY A 55 -4.83 -0.03 21.06
CA GLY A 55 -4.23 -1.27 20.58
C GLY A 55 -5.03 -1.91 19.45
N LEU A 56 -4.53 -3.05 18.96
CA LEU A 56 -5.10 -3.75 17.80
C LEU A 56 -6.49 -4.34 18.04
N ILE A 57 -6.91 -4.52 19.29
CA ILE A 57 -8.22 -5.04 19.69
C ILE A 57 -9.10 -3.93 20.30
N ASP A 58 -8.83 -2.68 19.99
CA ASP A 58 -9.60 -1.54 20.49
C ASP A 58 -11.10 -1.71 20.18
N GLN A 59 -11.95 -1.57 21.21
CA GLN A 59 -13.41 -1.72 21.11
C GLN A 59 -14.08 -0.73 20.15
N ARG A 60 -13.41 0.36 19.78
CA ARG A 60 -13.89 1.29 18.73
C ARG A 60 -13.91 0.67 17.34
N MET A 61 -13.12 -0.38 17.09
CA MET A 61 -13.10 -1.10 15.82
C MET A 61 -14.09 -2.26 15.74
N GLY A 62 -14.97 -2.39 16.73
CA GLY A 62 -15.92 -3.48 16.88
C GLY A 62 -15.51 -4.46 17.97
N VAL A 63 -16.45 -5.33 18.33
CA VAL A 63 -16.28 -6.32 19.38
C VAL A 63 -16.53 -7.72 18.85
N THR A 64 -15.85 -8.71 19.42
CA THR A 64 -15.97 -10.11 19.04
C THR A 64 -16.51 -10.98 20.17
N SER A 65 -16.58 -10.42 21.40
CA SER A 65 -17.16 -11.07 22.57
C SER A 65 -18.58 -10.54 22.82
N ASN A 66 -19.50 -11.41 23.24
CA ASN A 66 -20.88 -11.03 23.54
C ASN A 66 -21.00 -10.17 24.81
N ASP A 67 -19.98 -10.21 25.67
CA ASP A 67 -19.94 -9.46 26.93
C ASP A 67 -19.53 -7.99 26.74
N LEU A 68 -19.16 -7.59 25.53
CA LEU A 68 -18.64 -6.27 25.24
C LEU A 68 -19.51 -5.54 24.22
N GLU A 69 -19.62 -4.23 24.38
CA GLU A 69 -20.29 -3.34 23.45
C GLU A 69 -19.30 -2.51 22.65
N CYS A 70 -19.59 -2.30 21.36
CA CYS A 70 -18.77 -1.48 20.48
C CYS A 70 -18.85 0.00 20.91
N ARG A 71 -17.71 0.64 21.15
CA ARG A 71 -17.66 2.06 21.57
C ARG A 71 -18.01 3.06 20.47
N THR A 72 -18.10 2.59 19.21
CA THR A 72 -18.44 3.45 18.07
C THR A 72 -19.93 3.45 17.78
N CYS A 73 -20.59 2.29 17.81
CA CYS A 73 -22.01 2.16 17.45
C CYS A 73 -22.91 1.70 18.62
N GLY A 74 -22.35 1.31 19.77
CA GLY A 74 -23.10 0.83 20.94
C GLY A 74 -23.76 -0.54 20.74
N LEU A 75 -23.42 -1.27 19.67
CA LEU A 75 -23.98 -2.59 19.37
C LEU A 75 -23.06 -3.70 19.88
N ASP A 76 -23.66 -4.86 20.15
CA ASP A 76 -22.96 -6.07 20.53
C ASP A 76 -22.26 -6.77 19.36
N SER A 77 -21.62 -7.91 19.60
CA SER A 77 -20.87 -8.65 18.58
C SER A 77 -21.74 -9.18 17.42
N ASN A 78 -23.06 -9.39 17.63
CA ASN A 78 -23.98 -9.93 16.64
C ASN A 78 -24.44 -8.87 15.63
N PHE A 79 -24.56 -7.61 16.09
CA PHE A 79 -25.13 -6.52 15.29
C PHE A 79 -24.11 -5.47 14.87
N CYS A 80 -22.92 -5.41 15.50
CA CYS A 80 -21.85 -4.49 15.11
C CYS A 80 -21.24 -4.90 13.76
N PRO A 81 -21.31 -4.05 12.72
CA PRO A 81 -20.71 -4.39 11.41
C PRO A 81 -19.17 -4.35 11.42
N GLY A 82 -18.59 -3.88 12.52
CA GLY A 82 -17.17 -3.57 12.61
C GLY A 82 -16.82 -2.21 12.00
N HIS A 83 -15.77 -1.59 12.54
CA HIS A 83 -15.29 -0.27 12.11
C HIS A 83 -13.80 -0.34 11.83
N SER A 84 -13.35 0.31 10.75
CA SER A 84 -11.95 0.33 10.37
C SER A 84 -11.11 1.20 11.30
N GLY A 85 -9.85 0.85 11.43
CA GLY A 85 -8.84 1.66 12.07
C GLY A 85 -7.75 2.09 11.08
N HIS A 86 -6.74 2.81 11.57
CA HIS A 86 -5.55 3.15 10.80
C HIS A 86 -4.30 3.18 11.68
N ILE A 87 -3.14 3.10 11.03
CA ILE A 87 -1.83 3.30 11.61
C ILE A 87 -1.11 4.34 10.76
N THR A 88 -0.70 5.45 11.36
CA THR A 88 0.18 6.41 10.69
C THR A 88 1.59 5.87 10.66
N LEU A 89 2.16 5.72 9.47
CA LEU A 89 3.51 5.18 9.29
C LEU A 89 4.55 6.29 9.45
N ALA A 90 5.65 5.99 10.16
CA ALA A 90 6.78 6.90 10.35
C ALA A 90 7.47 7.23 9.02
N GLN A 91 7.51 6.26 8.08
CA GLN A 91 7.98 6.45 6.71
C GLN A 91 7.00 5.83 5.72
N PRO A 92 6.83 6.44 4.53
CA PRO A 92 6.04 5.84 3.47
C PRO A 92 6.58 4.48 3.05
N VAL A 93 5.68 3.56 2.67
CA VAL A 93 6.02 2.23 2.17
C VAL A 93 5.26 1.91 0.89
N PHE A 94 5.84 1.10 0.01
CA PHE A 94 5.19 0.68 -1.22
C PHE A 94 4.01 -0.27 -0.94
N HIS A 95 2.89 -0.01 -1.60
CA HIS A 95 1.81 -0.98 -1.67
C HIS A 95 2.19 -2.10 -2.63
N LEU A 96 2.35 -3.33 -2.12
CA LEU A 96 2.85 -4.47 -2.92
C LEU A 96 2.02 -4.74 -4.18
N GLY A 97 0.69 -4.67 -4.08
CA GLY A 97 -0.21 -4.92 -5.20
C GLY A 97 -0.07 -3.91 -6.35
N TYR A 98 0.40 -2.71 -6.07
CA TYR A 98 0.60 -1.66 -7.08
C TYR A 98 2.07 -1.41 -7.43
N PHE A 99 3.01 -2.15 -6.86
CA PHE A 99 4.45 -1.95 -7.03
C PHE A 99 4.88 -1.94 -8.51
N GLU A 100 4.44 -2.91 -9.30
CA GLU A 100 4.72 -2.98 -10.74
C GLU A 100 4.04 -1.83 -11.52
N HIS A 101 2.89 -1.36 -11.03
CA HIS A 101 2.18 -0.23 -11.64
C HIS A 101 2.92 1.09 -11.38
N VAL A 102 3.41 1.30 -10.16
CA VAL A 102 4.27 2.43 -9.78
C VAL A 102 5.52 2.47 -10.67
N ILE A 103 6.21 1.35 -10.86
CA ILE A 103 7.37 1.26 -11.76
C ILE A 103 6.99 1.63 -13.20
N SER A 104 5.82 1.21 -13.65
CA SER A 104 5.34 1.52 -15.01
C SER A 104 5.05 3.02 -15.18
N ILE A 105 4.52 3.68 -14.17
CA ILE A 105 4.31 5.14 -14.15
C ILE A 105 5.65 5.87 -14.12
N LEU A 106 6.57 5.47 -13.23
CA LEU A 106 7.90 6.08 -13.10
C LEU A 106 8.70 6.00 -14.42
N LYS A 107 8.49 4.96 -15.23
CA LYS A 107 9.09 4.86 -16.58
C LYS A 107 8.54 5.88 -17.57
N CYS A 108 7.36 6.45 -17.31
CA CYS A 108 6.68 7.40 -18.21
C CYS A 108 6.89 8.85 -17.80
N VAL A 109 7.35 9.11 -16.56
CA VAL A 109 7.54 10.47 -16.02
C VAL A 109 9.00 10.73 -15.67
N CYS A 110 9.38 12.01 -15.69
CA CYS A 110 10.72 12.41 -15.27
C CYS A 110 10.87 12.29 -13.74
N THR A 111 11.93 11.67 -13.27
CA THR A 111 12.20 11.49 -11.83
C THR A 111 12.56 12.80 -11.11
N LYS A 112 12.97 13.85 -11.83
CA LYS A 112 13.36 15.13 -11.23
C LYS A 112 12.24 16.18 -11.25
N CYS A 113 11.47 16.29 -12.34
CA CYS A 113 10.41 17.32 -12.48
C CYS A 113 8.99 16.77 -12.53
N SER A 114 8.82 15.43 -12.43
CA SER A 114 7.52 14.73 -12.39
C SER A 114 6.63 14.93 -13.64
N LYS A 115 7.17 15.52 -14.71
CA LYS A 115 6.41 15.74 -15.96
C LYS A 115 6.45 14.51 -16.85
N LEU A 116 5.42 14.35 -17.67
CA LEU A 116 5.33 13.29 -18.65
C LEU A 116 6.48 13.42 -19.66
N LEU A 117 7.15 12.31 -19.98
CA LEU A 117 8.29 12.29 -20.89
C LEU A 117 7.86 12.36 -22.37
N VAL A 118 6.67 11.88 -22.69
CA VAL A 118 6.14 11.88 -24.06
C VAL A 118 5.62 13.26 -24.41
N TYR A 119 6.19 13.82 -25.47
CA TYR A 119 5.59 14.96 -26.15
C TYR A 119 4.65 14.47 -27.25
N LYS A 120 3.42 14.89 -27.19
CA LYS A 120 2.46 14.74 -28.29
C LYS A 120 1.66 16.03 -28.42
N ASN A 121 1.31 16.37 -29.67
CA ASN A 121 0.36 17.44 -29.97
C ASN A 121 -0.99 17.12 -29.31
N GLU A 122 -1.81 18.14 -29.08
CA GLU A 122 -3.12 17.94 -28.40
C GLU A 122 -4.02 16.98 -29.19
N GLU A 123 -3.97 17.00 -30.51
CA GLU A 123 -4.72 16.09 -31.38
C GLU A 123 -4.33 14.60 -31.15
N ASP A 124 -3.03 14.31 -31.12
CA ASP A 124 -2.53 12.95 -30.84
C ASP A 124 -2.91 12.45 -29.45
N ILE A 125 -2.94 13.37 -28.46
CA ILE A 125 -3.36 13.05 -27.09
C ILE A 125 -4.86 12.72 -27.07
N ILE A 126 -5.68 13.50 -27.75
CA ILE A 126 -7.13 13.28 -27.85
C ILE A 126 -7.42 11.94 -28.53
N GLU A 127 -6.71 11.61 -29.61
CA GLU A 127 -6.84 10.32 -30.29
C GLU A 127 -6.45 9.15 -29.37
N LEU A 128 -5.32 9.26 -28.64
CA LEU A 128 -4.89 8.28 -27.67
C LEU A 128 -5.92 8.09 -26.54
N LEU A 129 -6.51 9.19 -26.06
CA LEU A 129 -7.54 9.18 -25.02
C LEU A 129 -8.82 8.47 -25.48
N LYS A 130 -9.17 8.59 -26.77
CA LYS A 130 -10.36 7.94 -27.36
C LYS A 130 -10.12 6.46 -27.64
N SER A 131 -8.94 6.10 -28.16
CA SER A 131 -8.66 4.75 -28.68
C SER A 131 -8.41 3.71 -27.57
N LYS A 132 -7.76 4.09 -26.46
CA LYS A 132 -7.30 3.16 -25.42
C LYS A 132 -7.63 3.64 -24.01
N LYS A 133 -7.89 2.69 -23.10
CA LYS A 133 -8.24 2.97 -21.69
C LYS A 133 -7.31 2.23 -20.72
N GLY A 134 -7.11 2.81 -19.55
CA GLY A 134 -6.43 2.19 -18.40
C GLY A 134 -5.05 1.62 -18.73
N LYS A 135 -4.81 0.36 -18.37
CA LYS A 135 -3.53 -0.34 -18.52
C LYS A 135 -2.99 -0.37 -19.97
N ASN A 136 -3.88 -0.48 -20.96
CA ASN A 136 -3.47 -0.50 -22.37
C ASN A 136 -2.91 0.85 -22.82
N ARG A 137 -3.48 1.94 -22.31
CA ARG A 137 -2.99 3.29 -22.56
C ARG A 137 -1.61 3.50 -21.93
N LEU A 138 -1.44 3.11 -20.67
CA LEU A 138 -0.15 3.19 -19.98
C LEU A 138 0.95 2.39 -20.71
N ASN A 139 0.64 1.20 -21.19
CA ASN A 139 1.59 0.38 -21.94
C ASN A 139 2.02 1.04 -23.26
N GLU A 140 1.12 1.72 -23.94
CA GLU A 140 1.45 2.45 -25.18
C GLU A 140 2.37 3.64 -24.90
N ILE A 141 2.05 4.45 -23.91
CA ILE A 141 2.90 5.56 -23.47
C ILE A 141 4.29 5.04 -23.09
N LYS A 142 4.37 3.94 -22.33
CA LYS A 142 5.62 3.30 -21.98
C LYS A 142 6.44 2.85 -23.20
N ASN A 143 5.80 2.40 -24.27
CA ASN A 143 6.49 2.06 -25.52
C ASN A 143 7.04 3.31 -26.24
N LEU A 144 6.29 4.40 -26.24
CA LEU A 144 6.72 5.67 -26.83
C LEU A 144 7.91 6.27 -26.07
N VAL A 145 7.96 6.12 -24.76
CA VAL A 145 9.06 6.67 -23.92
C VAL A 145 10.36 5.89 -24.09
N LYS A 146 10.35 4.64 -24.54
CA LYS A 146 11.59 3.82 -24.62
C LYS A 146 12.74 4.46 -25.41
N SER A 147 12.43 5.32 -26.39
CA SER A 147 13.42 6.00 -27.23
C SER A 147 13.91 7.33 -26.64
N ILE A 148 13.34 7.78 -25.53
CA ILE A 148 13.61 9.10 -24.96
C ILE A 148 14.74 8.98 -23.93
N SER A 149 15.86 9.67 -24.19
CA SER A 149 17.04 9.66 -23.29
C SER A 149 17.10 10.87 -22.37
N TYR A 150 16.44 11.97 -22.71
CA TYR A 150 16.46 13.23 -21.95
C TYR A 150 15.05 13.80 -21.79
N CYS A 151 14.79 14.43 -20.65
CA CYS A 151 13.56 15.17 -20.42
C CYS A 151 13.53 16.41 -21.33
N GLN A 152 12.53 16.53 -22.19
CA GLN A 152 12.52 17.53 -23.26
C GLN A 152 12.21 18.93 -22.73
N LYS A 153 13.11 19.90 -22.94
CA LYS A 153 12.93 21.31 -22.55
C LYS A 153 11.76 21.98 -23.28
N ALA A 154 11.47 21.59 -24.54
CA ALA A 154 10.35 22.06 -25.31
C ALA A 154 8.98 21.90 -24.60
N ASN A 155 8.87 20.96 -23.70
CA ASN A 155 7.68 20.69 -22.88
C ASN A 155 7.77 21.22 -21.46
N TYR A 156 8.48 22.29 -21.25
CA TYR A 156 8.77 22.76 -19.90
C TYR A 156 9.46 21.70 -19.02
N GLY A 157 10.10 20.71 -19.61
CA GLY A 157 10.90 19.71 -18.94
C GLY A 157 12.22 20.25 -18.43
N CYS A 158 12.89 19.50 -17.56
CA CYS A 158 14.10 19.95 -16.88
C CYS A 158 15.40 19.71 -17.67
N GLY A 159 15.36 18.98 -18.80
CA GLY A 159 16.55 18.64 -19.60
C GLY A 159 17.44 17.54 -19.01
N ASN A 160 17.10 16.98 -17.85
CA ASN A 160 17.90 15.93 -17.20
C ASN A 160 17.82 14.59 -17.95
N PRO A 161 18.85 13.74 -17.85
CA PRO A 161 18.84 12.40 -18.42
C PRO A 161 17.75 11.53 -17.74
N VAL A 162 17.11 10.69 -18.55
CA VAL A 162 16.06 9.77 -18.09
C VAL A 162 16.70 8.45 -17.68
N PRO A 163 16.55 8.01 -16.42
CA PRO A 163 17.13 6.74 -15.97
C PRO A 163 16.33 5.54 -16.44
N LYS A 164 17.00 4.39 -16.52
CA LYS A 164 16.33 3.10 -16.66
C LYS A 164 15.85 2.63 -15.29
N ILE A 165 14.53 2.54 -15.11
CA ILE A 165 13.92 2.13 -13.83
C ILE A 165 13.76 0.62 -13.78
N LYS A 166 14.28 0.00 -12.71
CA LYS A 166 14.20 -1.42 -12.43
C LYS A 166 13.72 -1.70 -11.01
N ALA A 167 13.01 -2.83 -10.84
CA ALA A 167 12.73 -3.37 -9.50
C ALA A 167 13.90 -4.22 -9.03
N GLU A 168 14.35 -4.03 -7.82
CA GLU A 168 15.32 -4.88 -7.15
C GLU A 168 14.69 -5.46 -5.89
N LYS A 169 14.63 -6.81 -5.80
CA LYS A 169 14.15 -7.55 -4.64
C LYS A 169 15.28 -8.47 -4.18
N LYS A 170 15.88 -8.16 -3.05
CA LYS A 170 16.98 -8.93 -2.49
C LYS A 170 16.48 -9.79 -1.33
N LYS A 171 16.59 -11.10 -1.46
CA LYS A 171 16.20 -12.05 -0.40
C LYS A 171 17.05 -11.89 0.86
N ALA A 172 18.35 -11.68 0.70
CA ALA A 172 19.27 -11.63 1.82
C ALA A 172 19.05 -10.43 2.75
N THR A 173 18.70 -9.27 2.19
CA THR A 173 18.50 -8.02 2.94
C THR A 173 17.03 -7.65 3.13
N ILE A 174 16.10 -8.51 2.67
CA ILE A 174 14.65 -8.28 2.77
C ILE A 174 14.19 -6.98 2.05
N GLU A 175 15.03 -6.45 1.17
CA GLU A 175 14.80 -5.17 0.51
C GLU A 175 13.88 -5.29 -0.72
N ILE A 176 12.98 -4.33 -0.82
CA ILE A 176 12.16 -4.07 -2.00
C ILE A 176 12.46 -2.64 -2.45
N ASN A 177 13.34 -2.51 -3.44
CA ASN A 177 13.82 -1.21 -3.90
C ASN A 177 13.45 -0.96 -5.37
N ILE A 178 13.29 0.31 -5.72
CA ILE A 178 13.26 0.79 -7.09
C ILE A 178 14.61 1.45 -7.35
N VAL A 179 15.31 1.00 -8.38
CA VAL A 179 16.62 1.51 -8.76
C VAL A 179 16.52 2.25 -10.08
N ALA A 180 17.01 3.47 -10.08
CA ALA A 180 17.19 4.32 -11.27
C ALA A 180 18.64 4.20 -11.74
N GLU A 181 18.86 3.63 -12.93
CA GLU A 181 20.17 3.49 -13.55
C GLU A 181 20.35 4.59 -14.62
N TYR A 182 21.28 5.50 -14.39
CA TYR A 182 21.66 6.53 -15.34
C TYR A 182 22.80 6.03 -16.23
N ALA A 183 22.74 6.37 -17.52
CA ALA A 183 23.87 6.15 -18.41
C ALA A 183 25.09 6.95 -17.94
N PRO A 184 26.31 6.43 -18.07
CA PRO A 184 27.50 7.17 -17.72
C PRO A 184 27.55 8.49 -18.51
N LEU A 185 27.77 9.59 -17.82
CA LEU A 185 27.96 10.89 -18.45
C LEU A 185 29.30 10.83 -19.22
N ASN A 186 29.25 10.89 -20.55
CA ASN A 186 30.45 11.15 -21.34
C ASN A 186 30.93 12.57 -21.01
N GLN A 187 31.74 12.72 -20.00
CA GLN A 187 32.48 13.94 -19.74
C GLN A 187 33.64 13.98 -20.74
N ASN A 188 33.59 14.98 -21.62
CA ASN A 188 34.64 15.48 -22.50
C ASN A 188 34.93 14.73 -23.79
N GLN A 189 34.62 15.41 -24.88
CA GLN A 189 35.10 15.15 -26.25
C GLN A 189 36.63 15.41 -26.43
N ASN A 190 37.40 15.68 -25.34
CA ASN A 190 38.79 16.13 -25.40
C ASN A 190 39.79 15.34 -24.51
N GLN A 191 39.56 14.05 -24.24
CA GLN A 191 40.57 13.25 -23.55
C GLN A 191 40.92 12.00 -24.36
N ASN A 192 42.22 11.67 -24.34
CA ASN A 192 42.87 10.62 -25.12
C ASN A 192 42.23 9.22 -24.96
N PRO A 193 42.23 8.35 -26.02
CA PRO A 193 41.53 7.07 -26.03
C PRO A 193 42.14 5.96 -25.18
N THR A 194 43.07 6.26 -24.27
CA THR A 194 43.82 5.27 -23.46
C THR A 194 43.36 5.11 -22.03
N ASP A 195 42.48 5.97 -21.51
CA ASP A 195 41.95 5.80 -20.18
C ASP A 195 40.64 4.99 -20.24
N GLU A 196 40.70 3.74 -19.87
CA GLU A 196 39.55 2.89 -19.55
C GLU A 196 38.86 3.42 -18.31
N ILE A 197 38.13 4.55 -18.45
CA ILE A 197 37.27 5.06 -17.38
C ILE A 197 36.13 4.06 -17.22
N ASP A 198 36.03 3.49 -16.05
CA ASP A 198 34.97 2.59 -15.57
C ASP A 198 33.59 3.08 -16.03
N LYS A 199 33.08 2.50 -17.12
CA LYS A 199 31.77 2.79 -17.72
C LYS A 199 30.60 2.22 -16.89
N LYS A 200 30.72 2.22 -15.56
CA LYS A 200 29.65 1.71 -14.70
C LYS A 200 28.47 2.69 -14.65
N PRO A 201 27.23 2.21 -14.87
CA PRO A 201 26.05 3.06 -14.73
C PRO A 201 25.91 3.54 -13.28
N ILE A 202 25.57 4.81 -13.12
CA ILE A 202 25.28 5.40 -11.80
C ILE A 202 23.92 4.86 -11.37
N LYS A 203 23.87 4.19 -10.22
CA LYS A 203 22.65 3.65 -9.62
C LYS A 203 22.19 4.54 -8.48
N GLU A 204 20.96 5.01 -8.56
CA GLU A 204 20.28 5.77 -7.49
C GLU A 204 19.11 4.93 -6.98
N ILE A 205 19.02 4.72 -5.66
CA ILE A 205 17.87 4.04 -5.03
C ILE A 205 16.76 5.06 -4.83
N LEU A 206 15.61 4.81 -5.44
CA LEU A 206 14.40 5.60 -5.25
C LEU A 206 13.65 5.09 -4.01
N THR A 207 13.82 5.77 -2.89
CA THR A 207 13.09 5.46 -1.65
C THR A 207 11.59 5.71 -1.81
N PRO A 208 10.71 5.05 -1.03
CA PRO A 208 9.27 5.27 -1.09
C PRO A 208 8.87 6.74 -0.93
N MET A 209 9.61 7.52 -0.11
CA MET A 209 9.38 8.95 0.08
C MET A 209 9.67 9.75 -1.19
N ILE A 210 10.79 9.48 -1.87
CA ILE A 210 11.14 10.14 -3.14
C ILE A 210 10.06 9.82 -4.18
N VAL A 211 9.67 8.55 -4.29
CA VAL A 211 8.65 8.12 -5.25
C VAL A 211 7.30 8.75 -4.93
N TYR A 212 6.91 8.83 -3.65
CA TYR A 212 5.69 9.51 -3.22
C TYR A 212 5.67 10.98 -3.70
N ASN A 213 6.76 11.71 -3.51
CA ASN A 213 6.87 13.10 -3.94
C ASN A 213 6.81 13.23 -5.47
N ILE A 214 7.45 12.32 -6.22
CA ILE A 214 7.35 12.29 -7.69
C ILE A 214 5.91 12.10 -8.12
N LEU A 215 5.21 11.10 -7.57
CA LEU A 215 3.83 10.77 -7.94
C LEU A 215 2.85 11.88 -7.56
N LYS A 216 3.03 12.52 -6.40
CA LYS A 216 2.22 13.64 -5.92
C LYS A 216 2.30 14.87 -6.83
N ASN A 217 3.47 15.12 -7.42
CA ASN A 217 3.72 16.27 -8.29
C ASN A 217 3.27 16.05 -9.74
N ILE A 218 2.73 14.89 -10.10
CA ILE A 218 2.16 14.65 -11.43
C ILE A 218 0.88 15.49 -11.58
N SER A 219 0.75 16.22 -12.69
CA SER A 219 -0.43 17.04 -12.98
C SER A 219 -1.66 16.16 -13.25
N ASP A 220 -2.86 16.69 -12.98
CA ASP A 220 -4.11 15.95 -13.24
C ASP A 220 -4.29 15.64 -14.74
N ARG A 221 -3.82 16.54 -15.63
CA ARG A 221 -3.78 16.30 -17.07
C ARG A 221 -2.89 15.09 -17.41
N ASP A 222 -1.69 15.02 -16.83
CA ASP A 222 -0.76 13.91 -17.06
C ASP A 222 -1.30 12.60 -16.49
N CYS A 223 -2.01 12.63 -15.34
CA CYS A 223 -2.71 11.47 -14.79
C CYS A 223 -3.75 10.91 -15.78
N LEU A 224 -4.58 11.78 -16.37
CA LEU A 224 -5.57 11.36 -17.38
C LEU A 224 -4.92 10.75 -18.61
N ILE A 225 -3.79 11.31 -19.07
CA ILE A 225 -3.02 10.75 -20.19
C ILE A 225 -2.48 9.36 -19.81
N LEU A 226 -1.92 9.18 -18.61
CA LEU A 226 -1.45 7.90 -18.11
C LEU A 226 -2.56 6.85 -17.92
N GLY A 227 -3.83 7.26 -18.00
CA GLY A 227 -4.99 6.37 -17.86
C GLY A 227 -5.46 6.22 -16.41
N ILE A 228 -5.07 7.14 -15.54
CA ILE A 228 -5.48 7.23 -14.14
C ILE A 228 -6.47 8.39 -14.02
N ASP A 229 -7.63 8.14 -13.41
CA ASP A 229 -8.62 9.18 -13.14
C ASP A 229 -8.30 9.85 -11.79
N PRO A 230 -7.81 11.10 -11.78
CA PRO A 230 -7.41 11.78 -10.55
C PRO A 230 -8.59 12.12 -9.63
N THR A 231 -9.83 12.08 -10.14
CA THR A 231 -11.03 12.31 -9.32
C THR A 231 -11.38 11.10 -8.48
N LYS A 232 -10.95 9.90 -8.90
CA LYS A 232 -11.21 8.63 -8.20
C LYS A 232 -10.05 8.20 -7.32
N SER A 233 -8.84 8.26 -7.85
CA SER A 233 -7.62 7.90 -7.11
C SER A 233 -6.40 8.52 -7.78
N ARG A 234 -5.51 9.09 -6.99
CA ARG A 234 -4.27 9.67 -7.50
C ARG A 234 -3.12 8.67 -7.44
N PRO A 235 -2.06 8.84 -8.27
CA PRO A 235 -0.92 7.94 -8.27
C PRO A 235 -0.20 7.81 -6.91
N GLU A 236 -0.18 8.88 -6.10
CA GLU A 236 0.43 8.88 -4.76
C GLU A 236 -0.28 7.93 -3.79
N ASP A 237 -1.56 7.58 -4.02
CA ASP A 237 -2.32 6.66 -3.18
C ASP A 237 -1.85 5.20 -3.32
N MET A 238 -0.97 4.91 -4.30
CA MET A 238 -0.28 3.62 -4.42
C MET A 238 0.86 3.45 -3.42
N ILE A 239 1.13 4.48 -2.60
CA ILE A 239 2.15 4.45 -1.55
C ILE A 239 1.46 4.74 -0.22
N HIS A 240 1.67 3.85 0.73
CA HIS A 240 1.08 4.01 2.06
C HIS A 240 1.88 5.02 2.89
N THR A 241 1.24 6.08 3.32
CA THR A 241 1.61 6.90 4.48
C THR A 241 0.72 6.57 5.68
N GLU A 242 -0.51 6.11 5.38
CA GLU A 242 -1.48 5.60 6.34
C GLU A 242 -1.78 4.15 6.02
N PHE A 243 -1.70 3.28 7.01
CA PHE A 243 -1.98 1.87 6.84
C PHE A 243 -3.39 1.54 7.32
N PHE A 244 -4.19 0.91 6.48
CA PHE A 244 -5.56 0.50 6.80
C PHE A 244 -5.56 -0.71 7.73
N VAL A 245 -6.31 -0.60 8.82
CA VAL A 245 -6.52 -1.71 9.77
C VAL A 245 -7.95 -2.19 9.66
N PRO A 246 -8.17 -3.47 9.29
CA PRO A 246 -9.51 -4.02 9.18
C PRO A 246 -10.18 -4.14 10.55
N PRO A 247 -11.51 -4.11 10.60
CA PRO A 247 -12.29 -4.27 11.82
C PRO A 247 -11.97 -5.55 12.59
N ASN A 248 -12.22 -5.55 13.91
CA ASN A 248 -12.00 -6.72 14.76
C ASN A 248 -12.80 -7.96 14.30
N PRO A 249 -14.07 -7.88 13.86
CA PRO A 249 -14.82 -9.04 13.37
C PRO A 249 -14.21 -9.72 12.13
N VAL A 250 -13.38 -9.02 11.34
CA VAL A 250 -12.67 -9.62 10.19
C VAL A 250 -11.48 -10.49 10.62
N ARG A 251 -10.96 -10.25 11.83
CA ARG A 251 -9.79 -10.92 12.42
C ARG A 251 -10.02 -11.33 13.87
N PRO A 252 -11.05 -12.17 14.13
CA PRO A 252 -11.49 -12.50 15.49
C PRO A 252 -10.42 -13.27 16.25
N SER A 253 -10.33 -13.00 17.56
CA SER A 253 -9.57 -13.81 18.50
C SER A 253 -10.36 -15.05 18.88
N VAL A 254 -9.71 -16.20 18.97
CA VAL A 254 -10.33 -17.46 19.38
C VAL A 254 -9.89 -17.80 20.79
N ARG A 255 -10.86 -17.93 21.71
CA ARG A 255 -10.64 -18.50 23.04
C ARG A 255 -10.92 -20.00 22.97
N ALA A 256 -9.97 -20.80 23.39
CA ALA A 256 -10.20 -22.22 23.59
C ALA A 256 -10.54 -22.43 25.06
N ASP A 257 -11.76 -22.87 25.36
CA ASP A 257 -12.29 -23.02 26.70
C ASP A 257 -11.50 -24.05 27.55
N PHE A 258 -10.68 -24.88 26.90
CA PHE A 258 -9.89 -25.94 27.51
C PHE A 258 -8.42 -25.61 27.76
N MET A 259 -7.94 -24.42 27.29
CA MET A 259 -6.54 -24.04 27.44
C MET A 259 -6.38 -22.91 28.45
N SER A 260 -5.52 -23.13 29.45
CA SER A 260 -5.01 -22.09 30.35
C SER A 260 -4.16 -21.01 29.65
N SER A 261 -3.81 -21.24 28.37
CA SER A 261 -3.15 -20.24 27.51
C SER A 261 -4.19 -19.25 27.03
N GLY A 262 -3.89 -17.94 27.14
CA GLY A 262 -4.78 -16.85 26.72
C GLY A 262 -5.32 -16.96 25.28
N PRO A 263 -6.15 -16.04 24.83
CA PRO A 263 -6.79 -16.10 23.52
C PRO A 263 -5.75 -16.18 22.38
N ARG A 264 -6.06 -17.01 21.38
CA ARG A 264 -5.22 -17.12 20.18
C ARG A 264 -5.65 -16.05 19.19
N GLU A 265 -4.73 -15.14 18.89
CA GLU A 265 -4.96 -14.07 17.96
C GLU A 265 -4.86 -14.55 16.49
N ASP A 266 -5.61 -13.87 15.62
CA ASP A 266 -5.59 -14.13 14.19
C ASP A 266 -4.22 -13.75 13.57
N HIS A 267 -3.82 -14.45 12.50
CA HIS A 267 -2.56 -14.19 11.79
C HIS A 267 -2.44 -12.74 11.27
N LEU A 268 -3.54 -12.13 10.83
CA LEU A 268 -3.52 -10.72 10.43
C LEU A 268 -3.28 -9.80 11.62
N THR A 269 -3.86 -10.11 12.79
CA THR A 269 -3.65 -9.33 14.03
C THR A 269 -2.19 -9.39 14.46
N ILE A 270 -1.57 -10.56 14.40
CA ILE A 270 -0.15 -10.74 14.72
C ILE A 270 0.74 -9.95 13.75
N LYS A 271 0.45 -10.02 12.43
CA LYS A 271 1.21 -9.26 11.44
C LYS A 271 1.05 -7.74 11.60
N LEU A 272 -0.14 -7.28 12.01
CA LEU A 272 -0.37 -5.87 12.34
C LEU A 272 0.44 -5.44 13.59
N ALA A 273 0.58 -6.34 14.58
CA ALA A 273 1.45 -6.10 15.74
C ALA A 273 2.93 -5.98 15.33
N ASP A 274 3.38 -6.81 14.39
CA ASP A 274 4.75 -6.72 13.84
C ASP A 274 4.96 -5.41 13.09
N ILE A 275 3.98 -4.96 12.28
CA ILE A 275 4.01 -3.65 11.60
C ILE A 275 4.09 -2.52 12.63
N LEU A 276 3.28 -2.55 13.69
CA LEU A 276 3.32 -1.54 14.74
C LEU A 276 4.66 -1.51 15.46
N LYS A 277 5.22 -2.67 15.82
CA LYS A 277 6.54 -2.77 16.45
C LYS A 277 7.65 -2.21 15.56
N ALA A 278 7.62 -2.56 14.27
CA ALA A 278 8.58 -2.03 13.29
C ALA A 278 8.43 -0.52 13.13
N ASN A 279 7.20 -0.02 13.04
CA ASN A 279 6.91 1.41 12.91
C ASN A 279 7.37 2.22 14.14
N GLN A 280 7.12 1.71 15.35
CA GLN A 280 7.59 2.36 16.59
C GLN A 280 9.11 2.38 16.72
N ARG A 281 9.79 1.28 16.34
CA ARG A 281 11.25 1.26 16.31
C ARG A 281 11.79 2.32 15.36
N LEU A 282 11.22 2.39 14.15
CA LEU A 282 11.60 3.39 13.16
C LEU A 282 11.36 4.82 13.65
N ALA A 283 10.20 5.10 14.26
CA ALA A 283 9.87 6.40 14.83
C ALA A 283 10.88 6.81 15.92
N LYS A 284 11.21 5.92 16.85
CA LYS A 284 12.21 6.16 17.90
C LYS A 284 13.61 6.46 17.30
N HIS A 285 13.98 5.75 16.22
CA HIS A 285 15.24 6.03 15.51
C HIS A 285 15.27 7.41 14.86
N MET A 286 14.12 7.88 14.36
CA MET A 286 14.01 9.22 13.75
C MET A 286 14.08 10.35 14.79
N GLU A 287 13.68 10.09 16.03
CA GLU A 287 13.72 11.05 17.14
C GLU A 287 15.10 11.10 17.81
N SER A 288 15.96 10.11 17.60
CA SER A 288 17.29 10.05 18.21
C SER A 288 18.35 10.68 17.30
N ASP A 289 19.21 11.55 17.89
CA ASP A 289 20.29 12.24 17.17
C ASP A 289 21.60 11.40 17.03
N ASP A 290 21.57 10.11 17.39
CA ASP A 290 22.74 9.25 17.37
C ASP A 290 23.20 8.89 15.96
N LYS A 291 24.40 9.32 15.59
CA LYS A 291 25.00 9.05 14.26
C LYS A 291 25.14 7.57 13.92
N ASN A 292 25.33 6.70 14.90
CA ASN A 292 25.39 5.24 14.72
C ASN A 292 24.04 4.64 14.31
N LEU A 293 22.93 5.31 14.61
CA LEU A 293 21.58 4.89 14.25
C LEU A 293 21.25 5.17 12.79
N ILE A 294 21.94 6.10 12.14
CA ILE A 294 21.74 6.42 10.71
C ILE A 294 22.07 5.20 9.84
N GLU A 295 23.08 4.42 10.21
CA GLU A 295 23.51 3.23 9.46
C GLU A 295 22.40 2.16 9.43
N TYR A 296 21.71 1.97 10.56
CA TYR A 296 20.62 0.99 10.67
C TYR A 296 19.25 1.51 10.22
N PHE A 297 19.13 2.80 9.88
CA PHE A 297 17.86 3.39 9.46
C PHE A 297 17.27 2.70 8.22
N GLN A 298 18.10 2.43 7.22
CA GLN A 298 17.68 1.76 5.99
C GLN A 298 17.17 0.34 6.26
N ASP A 299 17.81 -0.37 7.17
CA ASP A 299 17.39 -1.72 7.59
C ASP A 299 16.03 -1.71 8.28
N HIS A 300 15.76 -0.71 9.13
CA HIS A 300 14.47 -0.56 9.78
C HIS A 300 13.35 -0.20 8.78
N VAL A 301 13.65 0.65 7.78
CA VAL A 301 12.70 0.94 6.69
C VAL A 301 12.43 -0.32 5.87
N ALA A 302 13.46 -1.09 5.50
CA ALA A 302 13.31 -2.35 4.78
C ALA A 302 12.50 -3.38 5.58
N TYR A 303 12.70 -3.44 6.90
CA TYR A 303 11.97 -4.32 7.79
C TYR A 303 10.49 -3.95 7.89
N LEU A 304 10.16 -2.66 8.00
CA LEU A 304 8.77 -2.18 7.95
C LEU A 304 8.12 -2.53 6.61
N GLN A 305 8.82 -2.26 5.49
CA GLN A 305 8.34 -2.60 4.15
C GLN A 305 8.10 -4.11 3.98
N TYR A 306 8.97 -4.96 4.55
CA TYR A 306 8.81 -6.41 4.56
C TYR A 306 7.56 -6.86 5.30
N HIS A 307 7.29 -6.32 6.51
CA HIS A 307 6.10 -6.68 7.27
C HIS A 307 4.82 -6.26 6.54
N VAL A 308 4.80 -5.07 5.93
CA VAL A 308 3.68 -4.62 5.09
C VAL A 308 3.51 -5.52 3.86
N ALA A 309 4.60 -5.88 3.19
CA ALA A 309 4.54 -6.74 2.01
C ALA A 309 4.01 -8.14 2.34
N THR A 310 4.49 -8.77 3.42
CA THR A 310 4.04 -10.11 3.86
C THR A 310 2.64 -10.11 4.48
N TYR A 311 2.12 -8.97 4.91
CA TYR A 311 0.72 -8.82 5.29
C TYR A 311 -0.21 -8.97 4.08
N TYR A 312 0.16 -8.37 2.93
CA TYR A 312 -0.60 -8.50 1.69
C TYR A 312 -0.42 -9.85 1.03
N ASP A 313 0.82 -10.28 0.79
CA ASP A 313 1.14 -11.55 0.13
C ASP A 313 2.40 -12.18 0.75
N ASN A 314 2.24 -13.34 1.36
CA ASN A 314 3.33 -14.10 1.99
C ASN A 314 3.78 -15.30 1.15
N GLU A 315 3.09 -15.60 0.04
CA GLU A 315 3.32 -16.79 -0.78
C GLU A 315 4.12 -16.49 -2.05
N SER A 316 3.71 -15.43 -2.77
CA SER A 316 4.21 -15.14 -4.13
C SER A 316 5.47 -14.29 -4.15
N LEU A 317 5.87 -13.74 -2.99
CA LEU A 317 7.06 -12.90 -2.89
C LEU A 317 8.33 -13.73 -3.04
N LYS A 318 9.27 -13.19 -3.80
CA LYS A 318 10.65 -13.72 -3.82
C LYS A 318 11.43 -13.33 -2.54
N LEU A 319 10.73 -13.07 -1.44
CA LEU A 319 11.27 -12.74 -0.13
C LEU A 319 11.14 -13.94 0.80
N PRO A 320 11.84 -13.95 1.95
CA PRO A 320 11.63 -14.94 3.00
C PRO A 320 10.17 -14.92 3.47
N GLN A 321 9.58 -16.08 3.65
CA GLN A 321 8.23 -16.19 4.15
C GLN A 321 8.18 -15.82 5.64
N SER A 322 7.12 -15.15 6.05
CA SER A 322 6.87 -14.87 7.46
C SER A 322 6.23 -16.10 8.11
N GLU A 323 6.84 -16.56 9.17
CA GLU A 323 6.40 -17.74 9.93
C GLU A 323 6.13 -17.38 11.39
N GLN A 324 5.21 -18.11 12.00
CA GLN A 324 4.96 -18.08 13.42
C GLN A 324 5.05 -19.51 13.97
N LYS A 325 6.01 -19.76 14.87
CA LYS A 325 6.27 -21.10 15.45
C LYS A 325 6.41 -22.19 14.37
N GLY A 326 7.11 -21.89 13.26
CA GLY A 326 7.32 -22.83 12.15
C GLY A 326 6.12 -23.00 11.21
N VAL A 327 5.03 -22.24 11.40
CA VAL A 327 3.86 -22.24 10.52
C VAL A 327 3.80 -20.95 9.74
N MET A 328 3.64 -21.03 8.42
CA MET A 328 3.51 -19.87 7.54
C MET A 328 2.27 -19.03 7.92
N THR A 329 2.46 -17.72 8.10
CA THR A 329 1.36 -16.81 8.40
C THR A 329 0.45 -16.60 7.19
N LYS A 330 -0.87 -16.71 7.39
CA LYS A 330 -1.85 -16.44 6.32
C LYS A 330 -1.93 -14.94 6.05
N SER A 331 -1.68 -14.55 4.78
CA SER A 331 -1.78 -13.18 4.28
C SER A 331 -3.19 -12.85 3.78
N LEU A 332 -3.44 -11.58 3.40
CA LEU A 332 -4.70 -11.19 2.77
C LEU A 332 -4.97 -11.96 1.48
N VAL A 333 -3.94 -12.10 0.62
CA VAL A 333 -4.06 -12.85 -0.64
C VAL A 333 -4.46 -14.30 -0.39
N SER A 334 -3.86 -14.97 0.62
CA SER A 334 -4.21 -16.36 0.96
C SER A 334 -5.65 -16.53 1.43
N ARG A 335 -6.26 -15.49 2.01
CA ARG A 335 -7.69 -15.50 2.41
C ARG A 335 -8.67 -15.30 1.25
N LEU A 336 -8.23 -14.62 0.21
CA LEU A 336 -9.08 -14.33 -0.96
C LEU A 336 -8.95 -15.38 -2.05
N LYS A 337 -7.72 -15.91 -2.23
CA LYS A 337 -7.33 -16.81 -3.32
C LYS A 337 -7.65 -18.27 -2.99
N GLY A 338 -7.85 -19.05 -4.05
CA GLY A 338 -7.97 -20.50 -3.96
C GLY A 338 -9.37 -21.02 -3.68
N LYS A 339 -9.49 -22.36 -3.54
CA LYS A 339 -10.75 -23.07 -3.34
C LYS A 339 -11.44 -22.71 -2.03
N GLU A 340 -10.66 -22.51 -0.98
CA GLU A 340 -11.13 -22.16 0.36
C GLU A 340 -11.18 -20.64 0.61
N GLY A 341 -10.76 -19.83 -0.39
CA GLY A 341 -10.77 -18.38 -0.32
C GLY A 341 -12.17 -17.78 -0.36
N ARG A 342 -12.31 -16.55 0.15
CA ARG A 342 -13.58 -15.84 0.26
C ARG A 342 -14.32 -15.71 -1.06
N ILE A 343 -13.62 -15.47 -2.15
CA ILE A 343 -14.24 -15.27 -3.47
C ILE A 343 -14.90 -16.58 -3.93
N ARG A 344 -14.15 -17.67 -3.97
CA ARG A 344 -14.65 -18.94 -4.52
C ARG A 344 -15.59 -19.68 -3.55
N ASN A 345 -15.27 -19.68 -2.25
CA ASN A 345 -16.04 -20.44 -1.27
C ASN A 345 -17.26 -19.67 -0.77
N ASN A 346 -17.09 -18.41 -0.33
CA ASN A 346 -18.18 -17.67 0.32
C ASN A 346 -19.04 -16.86 -0.65
N LEU A 347 -18.47 -16.26 -1.72
CA LEU A 347 -19.26 -15.46 -2.66
C LEU A 347 -19.88 -16.32 -3.74
N MET A 348 -19.10 -17.20 -4.41
CA MET A 348 -19.62 -18.03 -5.49
C MET A 348 -20.28 -19.33 -4.98
N GLY A 349 -19.82 -19.90 -3.86
CA GLY A 349 -20.39 -21.13 -3.29
C GLY A 349 -21.81 -20.96 -2.75
N ASN A 350 -22.16 -19.78 -2.25
CA ASN A 350 -23.51 -19.51 -1.73
C ASN A 350 -24.58 -19.42 -2.82
N GLN A 351 -24.25 -19.15 -4.07
CA GLN A 351 -25.23 -19.13 -5.16
C GLN A 351 -25.84 -20.52 -5.43
N THR A 352 -25.08 -21.59 -5.22
CA THR A 352 -25.57 -22.97 -5.42
C THR A 352 -26.52 -23.44 -4.34
N LEU A 353 -26.59 -22.77 -3.18
CA LEU A 353 -27.57 -23.14 -2.12
C LEU A 353 -28.94 -22.50 -2.33
N TRP A 354 -29.02 -21.33 -3.01
CA TRP A 354 -30.30 -20.65 -3.29
C TRP A 354 -31.04 -21.23 -4.50
N GLU A 355 -30.35 -21.92 -5.40
CA GLU A 355 -30.97 -22.62 -6.53
C GLU A 355 -31.56 -24.00 -6.15
N ARG A 356 -31.36 -24.46 -4.89
CA ARG A 356 -31.89 -25.77 -4.38
C ARG A 356 -33.05 -25.64 -3.40
N VAL A 357 -33.57 -24.47 -3.17
CA VAL A 357 -34.79 -24.17 -2.42
C VAL A 357 -35.80 -23.53 -3.33
#